data_50a5f764f93bad8667c017ccf62f2023
#
_entry.id   50a5f764f93bad8667c017ccf62f2023
#
_cell.length_a   1.000
_cell.length_b   1.000
_cell.length_c   1.000
_cell.angle_alpha   90.00
_cell.angle_beta   90.00
_cell.angle_gamma   90.00
#
_symmetry.space_group_name_H-M   'P 1'
#
loop_
_entity.id
_entity.type
_entity.pdbx_description
1 polymer ?
#
loop_
_entity_poly.entity_id
_entity_poly.type
_entity_poly.pdbx_seq_one_letter_code
_entity_poly.pdbx_strand_id
1 'polypeptide(L)'
;MSNVKENFLRYVQIETTSSETSGTCPSTPNQWVLAKMLVDELHAMGIENARVDDHCYVYATIPAKGNHPAKVGLISHMDTSDGVKGPTHPVIIEHYDGSAITLKNGVVIDGFPFLKDLQGQELIVTSGDSVLGADDKAGVAEIMALCKRLTAPDAPEHCTVCIGFTPDEEIGSGADHFDVANFGADYAYTVDGGALGELEYENFNAASCAIKVHGVNIHPGSAKNQMRNALLMAIEWNSMLPPAETPAHTCGYEGFYHLMHMEGDEELATLQYIIRAEVRRAQGDCAADYRLSEPEVGRGDVRVRHPRQLSQHARNHGAAHGRGREGEGGI
;
A
#
# COMPACT_ATOMS: atom_id res chain seq x y z
N MET A 1 29.67 4.53 -9.75
CA MET A 1 28.37 3.85 -9.70
C MET A 1 27.53 4.61 -8.70
N SER A 2 26.27 4.86 -9.01
CA SER A 2 25.35 5.38 -7.99
C SER A 2 25.20 4.30 -6.94
N ASN A 3 25.40 4.65 -5.70
CA ASN A 3 25.28 3.70 -4.62
C ASN A 3 23.82 3.76 -4.14
N VAL A 4 23.00 2.79 -4.54
CA VAL A 4 21.59 2.65 -4.08
C VAL A 4 21.54 2.75 -2.56
N LYS A 5 22.47 2.09 -1.86
CA LYS A 5 22.58 2.14 -0.41
C LYS A 5 22.75 3.57 0.13
N GLU A 6 23.61 4.39 -0.49
CA GLU A 6 23.83 5.77 -0.04
C GLU A 6 22.57 6.62 -0.23
N ASN A 7 21.87 6.45 -1.35
CA ASN A 7 20.60 7.12 -1.60
C ASN A 7 19.56 6.68 -0.56
N PHE A 8 19.40 5.38 -0.37
CA PHE A 8 18.47 4.82 0.59
C PHE A 8 18.72 5.37 2.01
N LEU A 9 19.97 5.31 2.48
CA LEU A 9 20.33 5.82 3.81
C LEU A 9 20.03 7.31 4.01
N ARG A 10 20.07 8.12 2.93
CA ARG A 10 19.67 9.53 2.99
C ARG A 10 18.15 9.71 3.01
N TYR A 11 17.44 8.97 2.15
CA TYR A 11 15.99 9.13 2.01
C TYR A 11 15.22 8.64 3.23
N VAL A 12 15.63 7.53 3.85
CA VAL A 12 14.95 7.01 5.05
C VAL A 12 15.05 7.93 6.26
N GLN A 13 16.05 8.81 6.32
CA GLN A 13 16.19 9.79 7.40
C GLN A 13 15.20 10.96 7.31
N ILE A 14 14.53 11.12 6.16
CA ILE A 14 13.47 12.11 6.01
C ILE A 14 12.18 11.46 6.46
N GLU A 15 11.57 12.01 7.51
CA GLU A 15 10.25 11.56 7.95
C GLU A 15 9.20 11.93 6.90
N THR A 16 8.47 10.93 6.42
CA THR A 16 7.42 11.09 5.41
C THR A 16 6.15 10.30 5.74
N THR A 17 5.93 10.07 7.02
CA THR A 17 4.76 9.32 7.51
C THR A 17 3.46 9.95 6.99
N SER A 18 2.62 9.15 6.33
CA SER A 18 1.28 9.54 5.86
C SER A 18 0.27 9.61 7.00
N SER A 19 -0.93 10.15 6.73
CA SER A 19 -1.98 10.32 7.75
C SER A 19 -3.37 10.15 7.17
N GLU A 20 -4.08 9.12 7.56
CA GLU A 20 -5.47 8.85 7.13
C GLU A 20 -6.46 9.96 7.51
N THR A 21 -6.13 10.79 8.48
CA THR A 21 -7.07 11.77 9.06
C THR A 21 -6.87 13.20 8.58
N SER A 22 -5.84 13.48 7.78
CA SER A 22 -5.50 14.86 7.40
C SER A 22 -6.50 15.47 6.40
N GLY A 23 -7.05 14.68 5.49
CA GLY A 23 -7.95 15.14 4.43
C GLY A 23 -7.28 16.02 3.36
N THR A 24 -5.94 16.07 3.32
CA THR A 24 -5.14 16.81 2.33
C THR A 24 -4.29 15.85 1.49
N CYS A 25 -3.82 16.29 0.33
CA CYS A 25 -2.81 15.58 -0.47
C CYS A 25 -1.64 16.55 -0.77
N PRO A 26 -0.40 16.23 -0.36
CA PRO A 26 -0.07 15.06 0.47
C PRO A 26 -0.69 15.18 1.88
N SER A 27 -0.88 14.04 2.51
CA SER A 27 -1.49 13.96 3.84
C SER A 27 -0.61 14.55 4.93
N THR A 28 0.69 14.66 4.71
CA THR A 28 1.63 15.30 5.62
C THR A 28 2.62 16.21 4.87
N PRO A 29 3.00 17.36 5.46
CA PRO A 29 3.88 18.33 4.79
C PRO A 29 5.32 17.82 4.60
N ASN A 30 5.75 16.84 5.36
CA ASN A 30 7.12 16.33 5.29
C ASN A 30 7.41 15.57 3.99
N GLN A 31 6.39 15.04 3.34
CA GLN A 31 6.54 14.41 2.03
C GLN A 31 7.08 15.39 0.97
N TRP A 32 6.73 16.68 1.06
CA TRP A 32 7.30 17.73 0.22
C TRP A 32 8.82 17.85 0.35
N VAL A 33 9.38 17.52 1.51
CA VAL A 33 10.83 17.62 1.73
C VAL A 33 11.56 16.61 0.85
N LEU A 34 11.08 15.36 0.84
CA LEU A 34 11.66 14.32 -0.01
C LEU A 34 11.38 14.61 -1.48
N ALA A 35 10.16 14.99 -1.86
CA ALA A 35 9.79 15.28 -3.24
C ALA A 35 10.71 16.36 -3.87
N LYS A 36 10.94 17.48 -3.17
CA LYS A 36 11.81 18.56 -3.62
C LYS A 36 13.27 18.11 -3.73
N MET A 37 13.75 17.33 -2.77
CA MET A 37 15.11 16.76 -2.81
C MET A 37 15.29 15.87 -4.05
N LEU A 38 14.32 15.03 -4.36
CA LEU A 38 14.36 14.16 -5.53
C LEU A 38 14.39 14.96 -6.85
N VAL A 39 13.59 16.03 -6.95
CA VAL A 39 13.61 16.94 -8.11
C VAL A 39 14.97 17.61 -8.26
N ASP A 40 15.54 18.13 -7.18
CA ASP A 40 16.86 18.76 -7.20
C ASP A 40 17.96 17.78 -7.63
N GLU A 41 17.90 16.54 -7.16
CA GLU A 41 18.85 15.49 -7.57
C GLU A 41 18.67 15.09 -9.03
N LEU A 42 17.44 15.00 -9.55
CA LEU A 42 17.17 14.73 -10.96
C LEU A 42 17.70 15.86 -11.85
N HIS A 43 17.50 17.12 -11.46
CA HIS A 43 18.08 18.27 -12.15
C HIS A 43 19.63 18.21 -12.15
N ALA A 44 20.23 17.84 -11.02
CA ALA A 44 21.69 17.67 -10.92
C ALA A 44 22.24 16.54 -11.85
N MET A 45 21.38 15.59 -12.24
CA MET A 45 21.68 14.54 -13.21
C MET A 45 21.46 15.00 -14.66
N GLY A 46 21.01 16.25 -14.90
CA GLY A 46 20.68 16.78 -16.23
C GLY A 46 19.27 16.45 -16.73
N ILE A 47 18.37 16.01 -15.86
CA ILE A 47 16.97 15.71 -16.19
C ILE A 47 16.15 16.97 -15.94
N GLU A 48 16.27 17.96 -16.82
CA GLU A 48 15.69 19.30 -16.66
C GLU A 48 14.15 19.35 -16.63
N ASN A 49 13.47 18.29 -17.10
CA ASN A 49 12.01 18.18 -17.09
C ASN A 49 11.45 17.64 -15.77
N ALA A 50 12.32 17.33 -14.80
CA ALA A 50 11.88 16.90 -13.49
C ALA A 50 11.07 18.02 -12.81
N ARG A 51 9.93 17.66 -12.23
CA ARG A 51 9.05 18.58 -11.53
C ARG A 51 8.29 17.88 -10.42
N VAL A 52 7.84 18.64 -9.45
CA VAL A 52 6.80 18.22 -8.49
C VAL A 52 5.55 19.03 -8.78
N ASP A 53 4.39 18.40 -8.76
CA ASP A 53 3.11 19.06 -8.97
C ASP A 53 2.48 19.58 -7.66
N ASP A 54 1.29 20.19 -7.74
CA ASP A 54 0.61 20.79 -6.59
C ASP A 54 0.09 19.76 -5.57
N HIS A 55 0.13 18.46 -5.90
CA HIS A 55 -0.26 17.35 -5.03
C HIS A 55 0.94 16.51 -4.56
N CYS A 56 2.18 17.03 -4.74
CA CYS A 56 3.41 16.37 -4.31
C CYS A 56 3.83 15.16 -5.14
N TYR A 57 3.26 14.94 -6.34
CA TYR A 57 3.78 13.92 -7.25
C TYR A 57 5.01 14.43 -7.98
N VAL A 58 6.07 13.64 -7.98
CA VAL A 58 7.28 13.93 -8.74
C VAL A 58 7.21 13.22 -10.09
N TYR A 59 7.47 13.96 -11.17
CA TYR A 59 7.52 13.43 -12.53
C TYR A 59 8.82 13.80 -13.19
N ALA A 60 9.39 12.87 -13.96
CA ALA A 60 10.53 13.13 -14.83
C ALA A 60 10.50 12.17 -16.03
N THR A 61 11.23 12.53 -17.09
CA THR A 61 11.35 11.68 -18.28
C THR A 61 12.78 11.70 -18.79
N ILE A 62 13.34 10.53 -19.00
CA ILE A 62 14.64 10.32 -19.66
C ILE A 62 14.34 9.88 -21.09
N PRO A 63 14.74 10.66 -22.13
CA PRO A 63 14.53 10.29 -23.52
C PRO A 63 15.27 9.01 -23.89
N ALA A 64 14.73 8.25 -24.83
CA ALA A 64 15.37 7.04 -25.34
C ALA A 64 16.78 7.34 -25.88
N LYS A 65 17.69 6.41 -25.66
CA LYS A 65 19.00 6.36 -26.33
C LYS A 65 19.03 5.18 -27.28
N GLY A 66 19.08 5.42 -28.56
CA GLY A 66 18.97 4.40 -29.62
C GLY A 66 17.52 4.33 -30.19
N ASN A 67 17.24 3.26 -30.92
CA ASN A 67 15.95 3.06 -31.60
C ASN A 67 15.03 2.14 -30.80
N HIS A 68 14.49 2.65 -29.69
CA HIS A 68 13.61 1.91 -28.80
C HIS A 68 12.29 2.69 -28.63
N PRO A 69 11.19 2.30 -29.35
CA PRO A 69 9.97 3.09 -29.42
C PRO A 69 9.13 3.04 -28.13
N ALA A 70 9.31 2.02 -27.29
CA ALA A 70 8.53 1.88 -26.05
C ALA A 70 8.83 3.00 -25.05
N LYS A 71 7.83 3.34 -24.25
CA LYS A 71 7.95 4.23 -23.10
C LYS A 71 7.57 3.46 -21.84
N VAL A 72 8.52 3.24 -20.97
CA VAL A 72 8.37 2.47 -19.74
C VAL A 72 8.29 3.41 -18.55
N GLY A 73 7.26 3.27 -17.73
CA GLY A 73 7.13 3.97 -16.46
C GLY A 73 7.78 3.18 -15.31
N LEU A 74 8.40 3.90 -14.38
CA LEU A 74 8.83 3.39 -13.09
C LEU A 74 8.22 4.26 -12.01
N ILE A 75 7.54 3.64 -11.06
CA ILE A 75 6.79 4.31 -10.00
C ILE A 75 7.23 3.74 -8.67
N SER A 76 7.32 4.59 -7.65
CA SER A 76 7.63 4.24 -6.27
C SER A 76 7.01 5.29 -5.35
N HIS A 77 6.63 4.91 -4.11
CA HIS A 77 6.04 5.88 -3.20
C HIS A 77 7.04 6.45 -2.21
N MET A 78 6.77 7.68 -1.77
CA MET A 78 7.67 8.45 -0.91
C MET A 78 7.30 8.38 0.57
N ASP A 79 6.03 8.11 0.85
CA ASP A 79 5.53 8.07 2.22
C ASP A 79 5.87 6.77 2.94
N THR A 80 5.64 6.76 4.22
CA THR A 80 5.78 5.58 5.08
C THR A 80 4.51 5.42 5.91
N SER A 81 4.24 4.19 6.33
CA SER A 81 3.08 3.86 7.15
C SER A 81 3.04 4.63 8.47
N ASP A 82 1.85 4.81 9.02
CA ASP A 82 1.61 5.59 10.23
C ASP A 82 1.84 4.84 11.55
N GLY A 83 2.35 3.60 11.48
CA GLY A 83 2.49 2.70 12.62
C GLY A 83 3.40 3.23 13.73
N VAL A 84 4.60 3.70 13.38
CA VAL A 84 5.55 4.32 14.34
C VAL A 84 6.17 5.55 13.70
N LYS A 85 5.81 6.72 14.21
CA LYS A 85 6.23 8.03 13.67
C LYS A 85 7.57 8.46 14.25
N GLY A 86 8.35 9.16 13.45
CA GLY A 86 9.60 9.78 13.86
C GLY A 86 10.71 9.65 12.83
N PRO A 87 11.81 10.37 13.01
CA PRO A 87 12.94 10.27 12.12
C PRO A 87 13.59 8.89 12.23
N THR A 88 13.87 8.29 11.10
CA THR A 88 14.53 6.98 11.05
C THR A 88 16.04 7.13 11.24
N HIS A 89 16.58 6.30 12.12
CA HIS A 89 18.03 6.17 12.32
C HIS A 89 18.46 4.78 11.86
N PRO A 90 18.87 4.63 10.59
CA PRO A 90 19.27 3.32 10.06
C PRO A 90 20.52 2.82 10.75
N VAL A 91 20.54 1.50 11.03
CA VAL A 91 21.68 0.79 11.61
C VAL A 91 22.16 -0.25 10.60
N ILE A 92 23.46 -0.26 10.33
CA ILE A 92 24.08 -1.21 9.40
C ILE A 92 24.69 -2.36 10.19
N ILE A 93 24.34 -3.57 9.81
CA ILE A 93 24.95 -4.82 10.29
C ILE A 93 25.78 -5.37 9.13
N GLU A 94 27.09 -5.17 9.15
CA GLU A 94 27.97 -5.47 8.00
C GLU A 94 28.05 -6.97 7.66
N HIS A 95 28.05 -7.84 8.66
CA HIS A 95 28.12 -9.29 8.50
C HIS A 95 27.11 -9.93 9.44
N TYR A 96 25.89 -10.10 8.97
CA TYR A 96 24.86 -10.70 9.78
C TYR A 96 25.18 -12.18 10.08
N ASP A 97 25.16 -12.55 11.34
CA ASP A 97 25.55 -13.89 11.79
C ASP A 97 24.39 -14.92 11.86
N GLY A 98 23.17 -14.48 11.54
CA GLY A 98 21.98 -15.33 11.62
C GLY A 98 21.29 -15.36 12.99
N SER A 99 21.79 -14.61 13.98
CA SER A 99 21.19 -14.51 15.31
C SER A 99 20.03 -13.51 15.36
N ALA A 100 19.27 -13.54 16.47
CA ALA A 100 18.24 -12.53 16.73
C ALA A 100 18.84 -11.10 16.73
N ILE A 101 18.17 -10.16 16.05
CA ILE A 101 18.61 -8.77 15.98
C ILE A 101 17.89 -7.98 17.09
N THR A 102 18.65 -7.47 18.05
CA THR A 102 18.11 -6.60 19.09
C THR A 102 18.29 -5.14 18.71
N LEU A 103 17.18 -4.41 18.52
CA LEU A 103 17.18 -3.00 18.23
C LEU A 103 17.50 -2.18 19.48
N LYS A 104 17.87 -0.89 19.30
CA LYS A 104 18.27 0.00 20.42
C LYS A 104 17.18 0.20 21.47
N ASN A 105 15.91 0.16 21.05
CA ASN A 105 14.76 0.27 21.96
C ASN A 105 14.41 -1.04 22.68
N GLY A 106 15.19 -2.12 22.45
CA GLY A 106 14.99 -3.44 23.06
C GLY A 106 14.01 -4.36 22.28
N VAL A 107 13.44 -3.92 21.18
CA VAL A 107 12.67 -4.80 20.28
C VAL A 107 13.62 -5.84 19.68
N VAL A 108 13.17 -7.09 19.65
CA VAL A 108 13.93 -8.22 19.12
C VAL A 108 13.26 -8.70 17.82
N ILE A 109 14.02 -8.71 16.74
CA ILE A 109 13.62 -9.30 15.46
C ILE A 109 14.13 -10.73 15.46
N ASP A 110 13.22 -11.68 15.62
CA ASP A 110 13.51 -13.12 15.74
C ASP A 110 12.35 -13.93 15.14
N GLY A 111 12.58 -15.22 14.93
CA GLY A 111 11.54 -16.17 14.52
C GLY A 111 11.14 -16.14 13.05
N PHE A 112 11.70 -15.25 12.24
CA PHE A 112 11.46 -15.21 10.79
C PHE A 112 12.37 -16.21 10.07
N PRO A 113 11.81 -17.23 9.38
CA PRO A 113 12.60 -18.27 8.73
C PRO A 113 13.65 -17.75 7.74
N PHE A 114 13.33 -16.67 7.00
CA PHE A 114 14.19 -16.07 5.98
C PHE A 114 15.47 -15.43 6.56
N LEU A 115 15.52 -15.10 7.85
CA LEU A 115 16.72 -14.51 8.48
C LEU A 115 17.95 -15.40 8.32
N LYS A 116 17.77 -16.73 8.30
CA LYS A 116 18.86 -17.69 8.11
C LYS A 116 19.51 -17.58 6.73
N ASP A 117 18.73 -17.22 5.73
CA ASP A 117 19.18 -17.08 4.34
C ASP A 117 19.99 -15.79 4.14
N LEU A 118 19.89 -14.85 5.10
CA LEU A 118 20.60 -13.57 5.07
C LEU A 118 21.96 -13.63 5.80
N GLN A 119 22.35 -14.78 6.36
CA GLN A 119 23.62 -14.93 7.04
C GLN A 119 24.81 -14.59 6.14
N GLY A 120 25.74 -13.80 6.66
CA GLY A 120 26.90 -13.30 5.95
C GLY A 120 26.62 -12.06 5.07
N GLN A 121 25.39 -11.65 4.94
CA GLN A 121 25.00 -10.44 4.18
C GLN A 121 25.09 -9.20 5.06
N GLU A 122 25.15 -8.03 4.42
CA GLU A 122 24.97 -6.76 5.08
C GLU A 122 23.45 -6.45 5.17
N LEU A 123 23.01 -6.07 6.36
CA LEU A 123 21.62 -5.69 6.61
C LEU A 123 21.54 -4.23 7.03
N ILE A 124 20.46 -3.57 6.64
CA ILE A 124 20.08 -2.25 7.15
C ILE A 124 18.78 -2.42 7.94
N VAL A 125 18.81 -2.03 9.20
CA VAL A 125 17.65 -2.12 10.10
C VAL A 125 17.39 -0.76 10.72
N THR A 126 16.18 -0.55 11.28
CA THR A 126 15.88 0.63 12.10
C THR A 126 16.57 0.57 13.45
N SER A 127 16.76 1.72 14.10
CA SER A 127 17.14 1.77 15.53
C SER A 127 16.02 1.27 16.46
N GLY A 128 14.77 1.20 15.96
CA GLY A 128 13.58 0.85 16.72
C GLY A 128 12.72 2.04 17.14
N ASP A 129 13.16 3.27 16.86
CA ASP A 129 12.42 4.50 17.21
C ASP A 129 11.34 4.83 16.17
N SER A 130 11.45 4.27 14.97
CA SER A 130 10.50 4.42 13.86
C SER A 130 10.54 3.19 12.95
N VAL A 131 9.63 3.12 11.97
CA VAL A 131 9.77 2.19 10.84
C VAL A 131 11.04 2.52 10.05
N LEU A 132 11.65 1.53 9.38
CA LEU A 132 12.83 1.79 8.53
C LEU A 132 12.45 2.61 7.30
N GLY A 133 11.26 2.38 6.73
CA GLY A 133 10.80 3.01 5.49
C GLY A 133 11.49 2.43 4.26
N ALA A 134 11.91 1.16 4.29
CA ALA A 134 12.39 0.46 3.11
C ALA A 134 11.29 0.34 2.07
N ASP A 135 10.10 0.10 2.51
CA ASP A 135 8.85 0.28 1.82
C ASP A 135 8.46 1.76 1.90
N ASP A 136 8.53 2.58 0.80
CA ASP A 136 9.12 2.14 -0.49
C ASP A 136 10.33 3.04 -0.90
N LYS A 137 11.04 3.61 0.09
CA LYS A 137 12.25 4.41 -0.21
C LYS A 137 13.41 3.59 -0.80
N ALA A 138 13.32 2.25 -0.74
CA ALA A 138 14.25 1.39 -1.46
C ALA A 138 14.01 1.51 -2.97
N GLY A 139 12.77 1.38 -3.43
CA GLY A 139 12.40 1.58 -4.83
C GLY A 139 12.72 2.99 -5.32
N VAL A 140 12.45 4.03 -4.50
CA VAL A 140 12.91 5.40 -4.81
C VAL A 140 14.42 5.44 -5.04
N ALA A 141 15.22 4.83 -4.16
CA ALA A 141 16.67 4.82 -4.27
C ALA A 141 17.18 4.07 -5.52
N GLU A 142 16.51 2.98 -5.86
CA GLU A 142 16.82 2.17 -7.05
C GLU A 142 16.51 2.93 -8.33
N ILE A 143 15.33 3.56 -8.43
CA ILE A 143 14.95 4.39 -9.58
C ILE A 143 15.94 5.56 -9.75
N MET A 144 16.30 6.25 -8.67
CA MET A 144 17.26 7.36 -8.71
C MET A 144 18.66 6.88 -9.13
N ALA A 145 19.06 5.69 -8.71
CA ALA A 145 20.32 5.08 -9.16
C ALA A 145 20.30 4.73 -10.66
N LEU A 146 19.15 4.22 -11.13
CA LEU A 146 18.95 3.97 -12.56
C LEU A 146 18.98 5.29 -13.36
N CYS A 147 18.32 6.34 -12.90
CA CYS A 147 18.39 7.67 -13.54
C CYS A 147 19.84 8.13 -13.75
N LYS A 148 20.64 8.04 -12.71
CA LYS A 148 22.07 8.37 -12.80
C LYS A 148 22.83 7.49 -13.80
N ARG A 149 22.48 6.21 -13.90
CA ARG A 149 23.10 5.30 -14.87
C ARG A 149 22.70 5.61 -16.30
N LEU A 150 21.43 5.97 -16.54
CA LEU A 150 20.89 6.25 -17.87
C LEU A 150 21.31 7.63 -18.40
N THR A 151 21.65 8.58 -17.53
CA THR A 151 22.14 9.91 -17.91
C THR A 151 23.68 9.99 -18.03
N ALA A 152 24.39 8.93 -17.65
CA ALA A 152 25.85 8.89 -17.76
C ALA A 152 26.31 8.93 -19.24
N PRO A 153 27.52 9.49 -19.54
CA PRO A 153 28.05 9.54 -20.91
C PRO A 153 28.15 8.18 -21.59
N ASP A 154 28.43 7.14 -20.81
CA ASP A 154 28.54 5.74 -21.23
C ASP A 154 27.25 4.94 -21.02
N ALA A 155 26.10 5.62 -20.89
CA ALA A 155 24.81 4.95 -20.73
C ALA A 155 24.56 3.95 -21.87
N PRO A 156 23.99 2.75 -21.58
CA PRO A 156 23.59 1.82 -22.62
C PRO A 156 22.44 2.40 -23.46
N GLU A 157 22.13 1.76 -24.57
CA GLU A 157 20.87 2.02 -25.27
C GLU A 157 19.69 1.62 -24.38
N HIS A 158 18.62 2.44 -24.42
CA HIS A 158 17.42 2.23 -23.63
C HIS A 158 16.19 2.92 -24.26
N CYS A 159 15.02 2.48 -23.92
CA CYS A 159 13.76 3.14 -24.26
C CYS A 159 13.59 4.46 -23.47
N THR A 160 12.54 5.20 -23.79
CA THR A 160 12.13 6.33 -22.95
C THR A 160 11.71 5.80 -21.57
N VAL A 161 12.23 6.39 -20.50
CA VAL A 161 11.89 6.05 -19.13
C VAL A 161 11.14 7.22 -18.49
N CYS A 162 9.89 6.97 -18.09
CA CYS A 162 9.06 7.91 -17.35
C CYS A 162 9.14 7.57 -15.86
N ILE A 163 9.42 8.56 -15.02
CA ILE A 163 9.59 8.39 -13.58
C ILE A 163 8.44 9.07 -12.86
N GLY A 164 7.84 8.37 -11.91
CA GLY A 164 6.81 8.87 -11.03
C GLY A 164 7.13 8.52 -9.56
N PHE A 165 7.18 9.53 -8.67
CA PHE A 165 7.15 9.27 -7.23
C PHE A 165 5.86 9.81 -6.65
N THR A 166 5.18 8.96 -5.88
CA THR A 166 3.83 9.24 -5.37
C THR A 166 3.84 9.53 -3.87
N PRO A 167 2.98 10.41 -3.40
CA PRO A 167 2.67 10.53 -1.98
C PRO A 167 1.55 9.56 -1.59
N ASP A 168 1.34 9.35 -0.28
CA ASP A 168 0.11 8.81 0.33
C ASP A 168 -0.32 7.41 -0.17
N GLU A 169 0.62 6.56 -0.59
CA GLU A 169 0.34 5.19 -1.00
C GLU A 169 -0.16 4.36 0.19
N GLU A 170 0.52 4.46 1.33
CA GLU A 170 0.28 3.71 2.56
C GLU A 170 -1.12 3.93 3.18
N ILE A 171 -1.79 4.99 2.76
CA ILE A 171 -3.20 5.27 3.12
C ILE A 171 -4.15 5.02 1.95
N GLY A 172 -3.68 4.37 0.87
CA GLY A 172 -4.47 3.99 -0.30
C GLY A 172 -4.83 5.15 -1.24
N SER A 173 -4.15 6.29 -1.14
CA SER A 173 -4.41 7.51 -1.95
C SER A 173 -3.31 7.80 -2.98
N GLY A 174 -2.31 6.93 -3.12
CA GLY A 174 -1.18 7.13 -4.02
C GLY A 174 -1.53 7.35 -5.49
N ALA A 175 -2.69 6.89 -5.95
CA ALA A 175 -3.13 7.05 -7.33
C ALA A 175 -4.17 8.18 -7.55
N ASP A 176 -4.67 8.83 -6.48
CA ASP A 176 -5.85 9.69 -6.55
C ASP A 176 -5.67 10.91 -7.47
N HIS A 177 -4.48 11.49 -7.51
CA HIS A 177 -4.15 12.65 -8.33
C HIS A 177 -3.02 12.38 -9.33
N PHE A 178 -2.63 11.11 -9.53
CA PHE A 178 -1.57 10.79 -10.47
C PHE A 178 -1.96 11.15 -11.90
N ASP A 179 -1.18 11.98 -12.56
CA ASP A 179 -1.44 12.46 -13.93
C ASP A 179 -1.01 11.42 -14.97
N VAL A 180 -1.81 10.39 -15.13
CA VAL A 180 -1.56 9.29 -16.08
C VAL A 180 -1.36 9.79 -17.50
N ALA A 181 -2.13 10.82 -17.92
CA ALA A 181 -2.09 11.34 -19.28
C ALA A 181 -0.74 11.99 -19.61
N ASN A 182 -0.22 12.79 -18.71
CA ASN A 182 1.07 13.48 -18.90
C ASN A 182 2.26 12.65 -18.43
N PHE A 183 2.06 11.60 -17.65
CA PHE A 183 3.11 10.63 -17.34
C PHE A 183 3.63 9.97 -18.62
N GLY A 184 2.72 9.63 -19.53
CA GLY A 184 3.03 9.33 -20.94
C GLY A 184 3.75 8.01 -21.17
N ALA A 185 3.76 7.08 -20.22
CA ALA A 185 4.29 5.73 -20.40
C ALA A 185 3.27 4.84 -21.12
N ASP A 186 3.76 3.90 -21.93
CA ASP A 186 2.92 2.87 -22.57
C ASP A 186 2.46 1.83 -21.53
N TYR A 187 3.33 1.53 -20.56
CA TYR A 187 3.09 0.70 -19.38
C TYR A 187 4.09 1.08 -18.29
N ALA A 188 3.77 0.75 -17.04
CA ALA A 188 4.63 1.06 -15.90
C ALA A 188 4.78 -0.13 -14.97
N TYR A 189 5.91 -0.13 -14.26
CA TYR A 189 6.17 -0.99 -13.11
C TYR A 189 6.19 -0.14 -11.86
N THR A 190 5.50 -0.58 -10.81
CA THR A 190 5.71 -0.09 -9.47
C THR A 190 6.87 -0.87 -8.88
N VAL A 191 7.92 -0.16 -8.44
CA VAL A 191 9.12 -0.74 -7.83
C VAL A 191 8.91 -0.68 -6.33
N ASP A 192 8.12 -1.64 -5.84
CA ASP A 192 7.60 -1.63 -4.49
C ASP A 192 7.47 -3.07 -3.98
N GLY A 193 8.11 -3.36 -2.86
CA GLY A 193 8.00 -4.56 -2.06
C GLY A 193 8.17 -5.91 -2.77
N GLY A 194 8.07 -7.00 -2.05
CA GLY A 194 8.16 -8.35 -2.56
C GLY A 194 9.55 -8.98 -2.48
N ALA A 195 9.63 -10.28 -2.79
CA ALA A 195 10.88 -11.01 -2.80
C ALA A 195 11.69 -10.74 -4.08
N LEU A 196 13.01 -10.85 -3.98
CA LEU A 196 13.90 -10.64 -5.11
C LEU A 196 13.54 -11.58 -6.29
N GLY A 197 13.21 -10.97 -7.44
CA GLY A 197 12.85 -11.69 -8.65
C GLY A 197 11.36 -11.95 -8.82
N GLU A 198 10.53 -11.50 -7.93
CA GLU A 198 9.07 -11.50 -8.10
C GLU A 198 8.62 -10.42 -9.08
N LEU A 199 7.59 -10.74 -9.84
CA LEU A 199 6.88 -9.83 -10.71
C LEU A 199 5.38 -10.10 -10.57
N GLU A 200 4.67 -9.20 -9.95
CA GLU A 200 3.23 -9.23 -9.83
C GLU A 200 2.59 -8.50 -11.01
N TYR A 201 1.66 -9.16 -11.69
CA TYR A 201 0.94 -8.60 -12.85
C TYR A 201 -0.57 -8.80 -12.77
N GLU A 202 -1.05 -9.28 -11.63
CA GLU A 202 -2.46 -9.50 -11.34
C GLU A 202 -2.90 -8.58 -10.20
N ASN A 203 -4.13 -8.10 -10.28
CA ASN A 203 -4.74 -7.25 -9.27
C ASN A 203 -5.90 -7.97 -8.58
N PHE A 204 -6.20 -7.54 -7.38
CA PHE A 204 -7.37 -7.96 -6.63
C PHE A 204 -8.31 -6.76 -6.40
N ASN A 205 -9.57 -7.05 -6.05
CA ASN A 205 -10.49 -6.02 -5.60
C ASN A 205 -10.43 -5.89 -4.10
N ALA A 206 -10.33 -4.65 -3.64
CA ALA A 206 -10.38 -4.31 -2.24
C ALA A 206 -11.55 -3.35 -1.98
N ALA A 207 -12.19 -3.50 -0.84
CA ALA A 207 -13.16 -2.56 -0.31
C ALA A 207 -12.94 -2.40 1.19
N SER A 208 -13.20 -1.20 1.71
CA SER A 208 -13.34 -0.98 3.15
C SER A 208 -14.82 -0.92 3.51
N CYS A 209 -15.16 -1.41 4.70
CA CYS A 209 -16.52 -1.36 5.20
C CYS A 209 -16.51 -0.91 6.66
N ALA A 210 -17.22 0.18 6.95
CA ALA A 210 -17.44 0.65 8.31
C ALA A 210 -18.92 0.41 8.71
N ILE A 211 -19.11 -0.34 9.78
CA ILE A 211 -20.44 -0.71 10.30
C ILE A 211 -20.63 0.00 11.63
N LYS A 212 -21.76 0.71 11.77
CA LYS A 212 -22.20 1.29 13.03
C LYS A 212 -23.44 0.59 13.51
N VAL A 213 -23.36 0.03 14.69
CA VAL A 213 -24.45 -0.72 15.36
C VAL A 213 -24.99 0.15 16.48
N HIS A 214 -26.28 0.48 16.43
CA HIS A 214 -26.94 1.30 17.43
C HIS A 214 -27.74 0.41 18.41
N GLY A 215 -27.41 0.53 19.68
CA GLY A 215 -28.11 -0.14 20.79
C GLY A 215 -29.23 0.70 21.39
N VAL A 216 -29.85 0.13 22.41
CA VAL A 216 -30.79 0.82 23.30
C VAL A 216 -30.37 0.55 24.73
N ASN A 217 -29.80 1.56 25.37
CA ASN A 217 -29.36 1.48 26.75
C ASN A 217 -30.55 1.64 27.69
N ILE A 218 -30.69 0.76 28.66
CA ILE A 218 -31.73 0.74 29.69
C ILE A 218 -31.08 0.37 31.02
N HIS A 219 -31.47 1.02 32.10
CA HIS A 219 -30.94 0.66 33.41
C HIS A 219 -31.09 -0.86 33.67
N PRO A 220 -30.01 -1.56 34.06
CA PRO A 220 -30.00 -3.02 34.16
C PRO A 220 -31.18 -3.63 34.96
N GLY A 221 -31.62 -2.96 36.00
CA GLY A 221 -32.77 -3.39 36.80
C GLY A 221 -34.12 -3.42 36.07
N SER A 222 -34.22 -2.72 34.92
CA SER A 222 -35.44 -2.60 34.10
C SER A 222 -35.22 -3.07 32.66
N ALA A 223 -34.07 -3.65 32.35
CA ALA A 223 -33.61 -3.90 31.00
C ALA A 223 -34.23 -5.14 30.33
N LYS A 224 -34.93 -6.00 31.08
CA LYS A 224 -35.49 -7.25 30.56
C LYS A 224 -36.41 -6.99 29.37
N ASN A 225 -36.08 -7.61 28.22
CA ASN A 225 -36.81 -7.51 26.94
C ASN A 225 -36.85 -6.08 26.33
N GLN A 226 -36.03 -5.13 26.83
CA GLN A 226 -35.99 -3.75 26.36
C GLN A 226 -34.59 -3.31 25.93
N MET A 227 -33.54 -3.72 26.66
CA MET A 227 -32.17 -3.38 26.33
C MET A 227 -31.72 -4.12 25.05
N ARG A 228 -31.00 -3.38 24.20
CA ARG A 228 -30.23 -3.93 23.08
C ARG A 228 -28.80 -3.40 23.17
N ASN A 229 -27.88 -4.25 23.51
CA ASN A 229 -26.50 -3.88 23.68
C ASN A 229 -25.78 -3.87 22.31
N ALA A 230 -25.26 -2.72 21.89
CA ALA A 230 -24.63 -2.55 20.58
C ALA A 230 -23.37 -3.43 20.42
N LEU A 231 -22.56 -3.59 21.47
CA LEU A 231 -21.39 -4.48 21.42
C LEU A 231 -21.78 -5.94 21.18
N LEU A 232 -22.81 -6.43 21.87
CA LEU A 232 -23.26 -7.82 21.68
C LEU A 232 -23.82 -8.03 20.27
N MET A 233 -24.56 -7.05 19.75
CA MET A 233 -25.06 -7.09 18.37
C MET A 233 -23.92 -7.03 17.35
N ALA A 234 -22.86 -6.27 17.60
CA ALA A 234 -21.67 -6.21 16.75
C ALA A 234 -20.91 -7.54 16.75
N ILE A 235 -20.78 -8.20 17.91
CA ILE A 235 -20.20 -9.55 18.03
C ILE A 235 -21.02 -10.57 17.24
N GLU A 236 -22.36 -10.53 17.39
CA GLU A 236 -23.27 -11.40 16.64
C GLU A 236 -23.12 -11.19 15.14
N TRP A 237 -23.08 -9.93 14.67
CA TRP A 237 -22.82 -9.58 13.28
C TRP A 237 -21.51 -10.21 12.78
N ASN A 238 -20.40 -10.00 13.49
CA ASN A 238 -19.13 -10.60 13.10
C ASN A 238 -19.18 -12.13 13.03
N SER A 239 -19.95 -12.76 13.91
CA SER A 239 -20.12 -14.22 13.93
C SER A 239 -20.92 -14.80 12.76
N MET A 240 -21.68 -13.96 12.04
CA MET A 240 -22.42 -14.37 10.84
C MET A 240 -21.54 -14.42 9.58
N LEU A 241 -20.37 -13.79 9.59
CA LEU A 241 -19.41 -13.90 8.48
C LEU A 241 -18.79 -15.30 8.47
N PRO A 242 -18.46 -15.84 7.28
CA PRO A 242 -17.83 -17.15 7.16
C PRO A 242 -16.51 -17.21 7.94
N PRO A 243 -16.37 -18.08 8.94
CA PRO A 243 -15.19 -18.08 9.81
C PRO A 243 -13.89 -18.50 9.12
N ALA A 244 -13.99 -19.17 7.97
CA ALA A 244 -12.85 -19.55 7.14
C ALA A 244 -12.42 -18.45 6.16
N GLU A 245 -13.25 -17.44 5.91
CA GLU A 245 -12.93 -16.35 4.98
C GLU A 245 -12.23 -15.20 5.73
N THR A 246 -11.06 -15.50 6.28
CA THR A 246 -10.19 -14.53 6.97
C THR A 246 -8.76 -14.64 6.46
N PRO A 247 -7.91 -13.62 6.59
CA PRO A 247 -6.51 -13.68 6.13
C PRO A 247 -5.72 -14.87 6.68
N ALA A 248 -6.09 -15.35 7.87
CA ALA A 248 -5.41 -16.48 8.49
C ALA A 248 -5.75 -17.85 7.84
N HIS A 249 -6.78 -17.92 7.02
CA HIS A 249 -7.31 -19.18 6.48
C HIS A 249 -7.40 -19.20 4.95
N THR A 250 -7.11 -18.08 4.29
CA THR A 250 -7.24 -17.92 2.84
C THR A 250 -5.88 -17.76 2.17
N CYS A 251 -5.76 -18.16 0.91
CA CYS A 251 -4.57 -18.02 0.09
C CYS A 251 -4.92 -17.85 -1.38
N GLY A 252 -3.97 -17.41 -2.20
CA GLY A 252 -4.13 -17.21 -3.64
C GLY A 252 -5.29 -16.26 -3.96
N TYR A 253 -6.25 -16.73 -4.77
CA TYR A 253 -7.42 -15.93 -5.20
C TYR A 253 -8.61 -15.97 -4.25
N GLU A 254 -8.47 -16.58 -3.09
CA GLU A 254 -9.54 -16.64 -2.09
C GLU A 254 -9.78 -15.26 -1.47
N GLY A 255 -11.03 -14.83 -1.44
CA GLY A 255 -11.44 -13.59 -0.78
C GLY A 255 -11.54 -13.73 0.74
N PHE A 256 -11.52 -12.59 1.44
CA PHE A 256 -11.65 -12.59 2.89
C PHE A 256 -12.32 -11.33 3.43
N TYR A 257 -12.85 -11.46 4.67
CA TYR A 257 -13.29 -10.35 5.51
C TYR A 257 -12.30 -10.20 6.66
N HIS A 258 -11.59 -9.08 6.71
CA HIS A 258 -10.61 -8.80 7.76
C HIS A 258 -11.14 -7.72 8.69
N LEU A 259 -11.54 -8.10 9.91
CA LEU A 259 -11.89 -7.15 10.96
C LEU A 259 -10.61 -6.47 11.44
N MET A 260 -10.47 -5.18 11.14
CA MET A 260 -9.31 -4.36 11.51
C MET A 260 -9.46 -3.72 12.87
N HIS A 261 -10.67 -3.24 13.17
CA HIS A 261 -10.96 -2.51 14.39
C HIS A 261 -12.40 -2.75 14.85
N MET A 262 -12.59 -2.83 16.16
CA MET A 262 -13.88 -2.88 16.80
C MET A 262 -13.82 -2.12 18.10
N GLU A 263 -14.71 -1.15 18.27
CA GLU A 263 -14.85 -0.38 19.51
C GLU A 263 -16.31 -0.05 19.80
N GLY A 264 -16.62 0.36 21.01
CA GLY A 264 -17.96 0.84 21.36
C GLY A 264 -18.35 0.56 22.80
N ASP A 265 -19.64 0.81 23.05
CA ASP A 265 -20.33 0.59 24.31
C ASP A 265 -21.72 -0.04 24.06
N GLU A 266 -22.61 0.01 25.04
CA GLU A 266 -23.96 -0.52 24.91
C GLU A 266 -24.88 0.27 23.98
N GLU A 267 -24.54 1.54 23.66
CA GLU A 267 -25.34 2.43 22.80
C GLU A 267 -24.86 2.46 21.36
N LEU A 268 -23.54 2.37 21.17
CA LEU A 268 -22.92 2.44 19.83
C LEU A 268 -21.69 1.54 19.78
N ALA A 269 -21.64 0.67 18.77
CA ALA A 269 -20.44 -0.06 18.40
C ALA A 269 -20.06 0.23 16.94
N THR A 270 -18.76 0.26 16.67
CA THR A 270 -18.21 0.46 15.33
C THR A 270 -17.29 -0.70 14.99
N LEU A 271 -17.44 -1.26 13.78
CA LEU A 271 -16.55 -2.26 13.23
C LEU A 271 -15.98 -1.73 11.92
N GLN A 272 -14.71 -2.01 11.67
CA GLN A 272 -14.02 -1.64 10.42
C GLN A 272 -13.44 -2.90 9.79
N TYR A 273 -13.75 -3.12 8.51
CA TYR A 273 -13.29 -4.26 7.74
C TYR A 273 -12.55 -3.84 6.50
N ILE A 274 -11.53 -4.61 6.15
CA ILE A 274 -11.04 -4.74 4.78
C ILE A 274 -11.66 -6.00 4.19
N ILE A 275 -12.17 -5.88 2.96
CA ILE A 275 -12.76 -6.96 2.20
C ILE A 275 -11.93 -7.14 0.95
N ARG A 276 -11.48 -8.36 0.70
CA ARG A 276 -10.83 -8.75 -0.55
C ARG A 276 -11.60 -9.86 -1.21
N ALA A 277 -11.82 -9.74 -2.52
CA ALA A 277 -12.58 -10.74 -3.27
C ALA A 277 -12.27 -10.64 -4.77
N GLU A 278 -12.60 -11.69 -5.53
CA GLU A 278 -12.70 -11.59 -6.99
C GLU A 278 -13.71 -10.51 -7.41
N VAL A 279 -13.49 -9.91 -8.58
CA VAL A 279 -14.21 -8.73 -9.14
C VAL A 279 -15.74 -8.78 -8.98
N ARG A 280 -16.34 -9.96 -8.95
CA ARG A 280 -17.81 -10.13 -8.90
C ARG A 280 -18.40 -10.19 -7.49
N ARG A 281 -17.63 -10.61 -6.48
CA ARG A 281 -18.13 -10.73 -5.10
C ARG A 281 -18.04 -9.40 -4.32
N ALA A 282 -16.97 -8.64 -4.49
CA ALA A 282 -16.79 -7.39 -3.73
C ALA A 282 -17.90 -6.35 -3.96
N GLN A 283 -18.60 -6.40 -5.10
CA GLN A 283 -19.71 -5.47 -5.42
C GLN A 283 -21.07 -5.93 -4.89
N GLY A 284 -21.22 -7.23 -4.58
CA GLY A 284 -22.48 -7.82 -4.15
C GLY A 284 -22.62 -7.93 -2.63
N ASP A 285 -21.56 -8.28 -1.95
CA ASP A 285 -21.62 -8.69 -0.54
C ASP A 285 -21.73 -7.51 0.44
N CYS A 286 -21.24 -6.32 0.07
CA CYS A 286 -21.50 -5.09 0.84
C CYS A 286 -22.93 -4.55 0.66
N ALA A 287 -23.65 -5.00 -0.37
CA ALA A 287 -25.03 -4.61 -0.67
C ALA A 287 -26.05 -5.67 -0.25
N ALA A 288 -25.59 -6.84 0.22
CA ALA A 288 -26.50 -7.85 0.74
C ALA A 288 -27.22 -7.28 1.97
N ASP A 289 -28.52 -7.14 1.88
CA ASP A 289 -29.42 -6.91 3.00
C ASP A 289 -29.27 -8.08 4.00
N TYR A 290 -28.22 -8.03 4.83
CA TYR A 290 -28.19 -8.82 6.03
C TYR A 290 -29.27 -8.27 6.96
N ARG A 291 -30.49 -8.72 6.75
CA ARG A 291 -31.54 -8.57 7.76
C ARG A 291 -31.10 -9.44 8.93
N LEU A 292 -30.58 -8.77 9.96
CA LEU A 292 -30.47 -9.38 11.28
C LEU A 292 -31.81 -10.04 11.53
N SER A 293 -31.83 -11.34 11.82
CA SER A 293 -33.03 -12.07 12.15
C SER A 293 -33.76 -11.26 13.24
N GLU A 294 -34.88 -10.68 12.89
CA GLU A 294 -35.70 -9.92 13.84
C GLU A 294 -36.12 -10.85 14.96
N PRO A 295 -35.65 -10.66 16.18
CA PRO A 295 -36.50 -11.02 17.29
C PRO A 295 -37.70 -10.03 17.27
N GLU A 296 -38.91 -10.47 17.46
CA GLU A 296 -40.15 -9.70 17.34
C GLU A 296 -40.26 -8.45 18.25
N VAL A 297 -39.19 -7.75 18.55
CA VAL A 297 -39.17 -6.54 19.39
C VAL A 297 -38.26 -5.48 18.80
N GLY A 298 -38.86 -4.58 18.06
CA GLY A 298 -38.38 -3.19 17.84
C GLY A 298 -37.11 -3.00 17.02
N ARG A 299 -37.24 -2.26 15.94
CA ARG A 299 -36.20 -1.89 14.95
C ARG A 299 -34.98 -1.24 15.57
N GLY A 300 -33.79 -1.84 15.33
CA GLY A 300 -32.50 -1.17 15.44
C GLY A 300 -32.03 -0.78 14.05
N ASP A 301 -31.62 0.47 13.86
CA ASP A 301 -31.08 0.91 12.58
C ASP A 301 -29.60 0.49 12.47
N VAL A 302 -29.29 -0.42 11.55
CA VAL A 302 -27.93 -0.66 11.08
C VAL A 302 -27.73 0.24 9.87
N ARG A 303 -26.84 1.22 9.97
CA ARG A 303 -26.47 2.08 8.84
C ARG A 303 -25.10 1.65 8.32
N VAL A 304 -25.07 1.06 7.13
CA VAL A 304 -23.85 0.79 6.38
C VAL A 304 -23.53 2.02 5.54
N ARG A 305 -22.38 2.66 5.79
CA ARG A 305 -21.85 3.68 4.88
C ARG A 305 -20.80 3.03 4.01
N HIS A 306 -21.00 3.06 2.69
CA HIS A 306 -19.96 2.74 1.73
C HIS A 306 -19.00 3.94 1.59
N PRO A 307 -17.70 3.80 1.85
CA PRO A 307 -16.71 4.71 1.30
C PRO A 307 -16.68 4.54 -0.22
N ARG A 308 -16.42 5.62 -0.93
CA ARG A 308 -16.34 5.61 -2.40
C ARG A 308 -15.28 4.63 -2.87
N GLN A 309 -15.63 3.84 -3.88
CA GLN A 309 -14.83 2.79 -4.50
C GLN A 309 -13.46 3.28 -4.95
N LEU A 310 -12.39 2.59 -4.56
CA LEU A 310 -11.09 2.55 -5.22
C LEU A 310 -11.14 1.92 -6.65
N SER A 311 -12.31 1.68 -7.22
CA SER A 311 -12.51 0.87 -8.42
C SER A 311 -12.66 1.65 -9.73
N GLN A 312 -12.29 2.92 -9.83
CA GLN A 312 -12.45 3.66 -11.10
C GLN A 312 -11.36 3.39 -12.15
N HIS A 313 -10.22 2.79 -11.81
CA HIS A 313 -9.12 2.58 -12.77
C HIS A 313 -9.19 1.26 -13.57
N ALA A 314 -10.01 0.30 -13.19
CA ALA A 314 -10.12 -0.98 -13.90
C ALA A 314 -11.01 -0.94 -15.17
N ARG A 315 -11.64 0.18 -15.52
CA ARG A 315 -12.60 0.22 -16.67
C ARG A 315 -12.00 0.54 -18.03
N ASN A 316 -10.75 0.97 -18.14
CA ASN A 316 -10.21 1.45 -19.41
C ASN A 316 -9.18 0.55 -20.11
N HIS A 317 -8.82 -0.61 -19.59
CA HIS A 317 -7.87 -1.51 -20.24
C HIS A 317 -8.40 -2.92 -20.54
N GLY A 318 -9.68 -3.04 -20.77
CA GLY A 318 -10.30 -4.27 -21.26
C GLY A 318 -10.35 -4.34 -22.78
N ALA A 319 -9.24 -4.39 -23.50
CA ALA A 319 -9.19 -4.83 -24.89
C ALA A 319 -7.77 -5.07 -25.40
N ALA A 320 -7.17 -6.17 -25.02
CA ALA A 320 -6.11 -6.79 -25.82
C ALA A 320 -6.10 -8.30 -25.58
N HIS A 321 -7.16 -9.00 -25.98
CA HIS A 321 -7.08 -10.44 -26.19
C HIS A 321 -6.32 -10.70 -27.49
N GLY A 322 -5.01 -10.91 -27.39
CA GLY A 322 -4.21 -11.56 -28.41
C GLY A 322 -4.63 -13.03 -28.52
N ARG A 323 -5.25 -13.39 -29.62
CA ARG A 323 -5.53 -14.79 -29.98
C ARG A 323 -4.21 -15.54 -30.11
N GLY A 324 -3.90 -16.40 -29.15
CA GLY A 324 -2.92 -17.46 -29.32
C GLY A 324 -3.46 -18.47 -30.32
N ARG A 325 -2.78 -18.65 -31.45
CA ARG A 325 -3.00 -19.75 -32.38
C ARG A 325 -2.47 -21.03 -31.76
N GLU A 326 -3.34 -22.02 -31.67
CA GLU A 326 -2.95 -23.41 -31.58
C GLU A 326 -2.06 -23.76 -32.76
N GLY A 327 -0.94 -24.38 -32.51
CA GLY A 327 -0.05 -25.00 -33.48
C GLY A 327 0.26 -26.41 -33.03
N GLU A 328 -0.46 -27.36 -33.60
CA GLU A 328 -0.14 -28.78 -33.57
C GLU A 328 1.18 -29.08 -34.27
N GLY A 329 1.82 -30.14 -33.85
CA GLY A 329 2.83 -30.90 -34.58
C GLY A 329 4.13 -31.05 -33.83
N GLY A 330 4.46 -32.18 -33.19
CA GLY A 330 4.80 -33.42 -33.84
C GLY A 330 6.31 -33.63 -33.87
N ILE A 331 6.76 -34.52 -33.10
CA ILE A 331 7.96 -35.34 -32.95
C ILE A 331 8.74 -35.06 -31.68
#